data_4a0e9f463cd323c3e01d35e72637de75
#
_entry.id   4a0e9f463cd323c3e01d35e72637de75
#
_cell.length_a   1.000
_cell.length_b   1.000
_cell.length_c   1.000
_cell.angle_alpha   90.00
_cell.angle_beta   90.00
_cell.angle_gamma   90.00
#
_symmetry.space_group_name_H-M   'P 1'
#
loop_
_entity.id
_entity.type
_entity.pdbx_description
1 polymer ?
#
loop_
_entity_poly.entity_id
_entity_poly.type
_entity_poly.pdbx_seq_one_letter_code
_entity_poly.pdbx_strand_id
1 'polypeptide(L)' 'MKSCCSKKPSVYKIRVKGNLPDRFSDWFEGMKIINGTGDESFLEGKIEDQSALFGILIKVRDLGLPIISLERVE' A
#
# COMPACT_ATOMS: atom_id res chain seq x y z
N MET A 1 -10.65 -1.02 22.43
CA MET A 1 -10.57 -0.86 21.89
C MET A 1 -11.22 -0.75 20.99
N LYS A 2 -11.58 -0.55 20.74
CA LYS A 2 -12.08 -0.52 20.01
C LYS A 2 -11.93 -0.17 19.05
N SER A 3 -11.74 0.26 18.84
CA SER A 3 -11.60 0.77 17.98
C SER A 3 -11.11 0.42 16.95
N CYS A 4 -10.51 0.13 17.26
CA CYS A 4 -9.86 -0.40 16.39
C CYS A 4 -10.56 -0.78 15.32
N CYS A 5 -11.44 -1.02 15.39
CA CYS A 5 -11.98 -1.59 14.43
C CYS A 5 -12.68 -0.74 13.61
N SER A 6 -12.03 0.09 12.99
CA SER A 6 -12.64 0.73 12.03
C SER A 6 -13.06 -0.18 11.00
N LYS A 7 -14.23 -0.42 10.82
CA LYS A 7 -14.68 -1.23 9.77
C LYS A 7 -14.87 -0.44 8.54
N LYS A 8 -14.65 0.85 8.56
CA LYS A 8 -14.76 1.65 7.37
C LYS A 8 -13.55 1.50 6.52
N PRO A 9 -13.69 1.23 5.24
CA PRO A 9 -12.54 1.22 4.36
C PRO A 9 -11.90 2.60 4.31
N SER A 10 -10.61 2.64 4.25
CA SER A 10 -9.88 3.88 4.11
C SER A 10 -8.97 3.79 2.92
N VAL A 11 -8.73 4.93 2.29
CA VAL A 11 -7.79 4.97 1.18
C VAL A 11 -6.42 5.31 1.73
N TYR A 12 -5.47 4.45 1.42
CA TYR A 12 -4.09 4.63 1.86
C TYR A 12 -3.18 4.82 0.65
N LYS A 13 -2.13 5.56 0.88
CA LYS A 13 -1.12 5.76 -0.15
C LYS A 13 0.22 5.37 0.47
N ILE A 14 0.88 4.41 -0.13
CA ILE A 14 2.15 3.91 0.35
C ILE A 14 3.21 4.30 -0.66
N ARG A 15 4.22 4.99 -0.20
CA ARG A 15 5.32 5.39 -1.05
C ARG A 15 6.48 4.47 -0.79
N VAL A 16 7.00 3.87 -1.83
CA VAL A 16 8.12 2.94 -1.71
C VAL A 16 9.23 3.36 -2.66
N LYS A 17 10.44 2.98 -2.33
CA LYS A 17 11.56 3.23 -3.18
C LYS A 17 11.72 2.08 -4.14
N GLY A 18 11.85 2.37 -5.42
CA GLY A 18 11.97 1.36 -6.44
C GLY A 18 10.80 1.39 -7.38
N ASN A 19 10.94 0.70 -8.48
CA ASN A 19 9.88 0.66 -9.48
C ASN A 19 9.09 -0.61 -9.33
N LEU A 20 7.78 -0.45 -9.34
CA LEU A 20 6.87 -1.56 -9.15
C LEU A 20 6.08 -1.76 -10.43
N PRO A 21 6.24 -2.88 -11.10
CA PRO A 21 5.48 -3.11 -12.32
C PRO A 21 3.99 -3.21 -12.06
N ASP A 22 3.19 -2.80 -13.03
CA ASP A 22 1.74 -2.81 -12.91
C ASP A 22 1.19 -4.19 -12.67
N ARG A 23 1.90 -5.22 -13.11
CA ARG A 23 1.39 -6.58 -12.95
C ARG A 23 1.27 -6.98 -11.48
N PHE A 24 1.90 -6.25 -10.60
CA PHE A 24 1.76 -6.52 -9.17
C PHE A 24 0.49 -5.97 -8.57
N SER A 25 -0.35 -5.32 -9.37
CA SER A 25 -1.62 -4.82 -8.88
C SER A 25 -2.45 -5.93 -8.25
N ASP A 26 -2.50 -7.10 -8.87
CA ASP A 26 -3.24 -8.21 -8.31
C ASP A 26 -2.60 -8.73 -7.04
N TRP A 27 -1.29 -8.70 -6.98
CA TRP A 27 -0.56 -9.10 -5.79
C TRP A 27 -0.95 -8.25 -4.59
N PHE A 28 -1.23 -6.97 -4.85
CA PHE A 28 -1.62 -6.05 -3.81
C PHE A 28 -3.13 -5.84 -3.75
N GLU A 29 -3.86 -6.87 -4.14
CA GLU A 29 -5.32 -6.87 -3.99
C GLU A 29 -6.00 -5.74 -4.74
N GLY A 30 -5.51 -5.49 -5.92
CA GLY A 30 -6.16 -4.50 -6.77
C GLY A 30 -5.79 -3.06 -6.48
N MET A 31 -4.79 -2.83 -5.65
CA MET A 31 -4.36 -1.46 -5.40
C MET A 31 -3.74 -0.88 -6.66
N LYS A 32 -3.94 0.40 -6.82
CA LYS A 32 -3.40 1.10 -7.98
C LYS A 32 -1.91 1.34 -7.78
N ILE A 33 -1.13 1.05 -8.80
CA ILE A 33 0.30 1.25 -8.76
C ILE A 33 0.65 2.42 -9.65
N ILE A 34 1.30 3.43 -9.07
CA ILE A 34 1.69 4.61 -9.79
C ILE A 34 3.20 4.74 -9.68
N ASN A 35 3.88 4.79 -10.81
CA ASN A 35 5.32 5.00 -10.79
C ASN A 35 5.59 6.48 -10.81
N GLY A 36 6.32 6.93 -9.81
CA GLY A 36 6.69 8.32 -9.73
C GLY A 36 7.96 8.60 -10.52
N THR A 37 8.45 9.81 -10.35
CA THR A 37 9.70 10.16 -11.00
C THR A 37 10.84 9.54 -10.23
N GLY A 38 11.85 9.13 -10.90
CA GLY A 38 13.01 8.52 -10.30
C GLY A 38 12.70 7.11 -9.86
N ASP A 39 13.17 6.76 -8.69
CA ASP A 39 13.07 5.41 -8.21
C ASP A 39 11.97 5.22 -7.20
N GLU A 40 10.85 5.84 -7.38
CA GLU A 40 9.76 5.76 -6.41
C GLU A 40 8.49 5.27 -7.06
N SER A 41 7.71 4.55 -6.28
CA SER A 41 6.40 4.10 -6.72
C SER A 41 5.40 4.33 -5.60
N PHE A 42 4.14 4.45 -5.97
CA PHE A 42 3.07 4.64 -5.01
C PHE A 42 2.07 3.52 -5.16
N LEU A 43 1.58 3.03 -4.03
CA LEU A 43 0.47 2.09 -4.00
C LEU A 43 -0.70 2.82 -3.37
N GLU A 44 -1.78 2.91 -4.10
CA GLU A 44 -2.93 3.65 -3.62
C GLU A 44 -4.19 2.81 -3.77
N GLY A 45 -5.00 2.76 -2.74
CA GLY A 45 -6.24 2.04 -2.84
C GLY A 45 -6.93 1.91 -1.50
N LYS A 46 -8.12 1.34 -1.55
CA LYS A 46 -8.90 1.13 -0.35
C LYS A 46 -8.39 -0.06 0.41
N ILE A 47 -8.23 0.12 1.69
CA ILE A 47 -7.82 -0.96 2.58
C ILE A 47 -8.90 -1.08 3.63
N GLU A 48 -9.44 -2.27 3.77
CA GLU A 48 -10.64 -2.45 4.56
C GLU A 48 -10.38 -2.46 6.06
N ASP A 49 -9.24 -2.94 6.47
CA ASP A 49 -8.94 -2.94 7.90
C ASP A 49 -7.43 -2.99 8.07
N GLN A 50 -7.00 -2.99 9.32
CA GLN A 50 -5.58 -2.98 9.61
C GLN A 50 -4.88 -4.27 9.21
N SER A 51 -5.59 -5.38 9.29
CA SER A 51 -4.98 -6.65 8.87
C SER A 51 -4.64 -6.61 7.39
N ALA A 52 -5.53 -6.06 6.58
CA ALA A 52 -5.25 -5.92 5.16
C ALA A 52 -4.07 -4.98 4.93
N LEU A 53 -4.00 -3.91 5.69
CA LEU A 53 -2.88 -2.98 5.57
C LEU A 53 -1.56 -3.66 5.89
N PHE A 54 -1.51 -4.40 7.00
CA PHE A 54 -0.28 -5.09 7.36
C PHE A 54 0.09 -6.14 6.31
N GLY A 55 -0.91 -6.81 5.73
CA GLY A 55 -0.63 -7.74 4.66
C GLY A 55 0.04 -7.08 3.47
N ILE A 56 -0.43 -5.90 3.10
CA ILE A 56 0.17 -5.14 2.01
C ILE A 56 1.61 -4.75 2.37
N LEU A 57 1.83 -4.28 3.59
CA LEU A 57 3.16 -3.86 4.00
C LEU A 57 4.13 -5.03 4.02
N ILE A 58 3.67 -6.20 4.43
CA ILE A 58 4.51 -7.39 4.42
C ILE A 58 4.88 -7.76 2.99
N LYS A 59 3.95 -7.66 2.07
CA LYS A 59 4.24 -7.95 0.67
C LYS A 59 5.27 -7.00 0.10
N VAL A 60 5.18 -5.73 0.45
CA VAL A 60 6.17 -4.75 0.01
C VAL A 60 7.54 -5.12 0.57
N ARG A 61 7.59 -5.51 1.83
CA ARG A 61 8.85 -5.92 2.44
C ARG A 61 9.42 -7.14 1.73
N ASP A 62 8.57 -8.09 1.40
CA ASP A 62 9.03 -9.32 0.74
C ASP A 62 9.63 -9.04 -0.63
N LEU A 63 9.18 -7.98 -1.28
CA LEU A 63 9.76 -7.58 -2.55
C LEU A 63 11.07 -6.83 -2.38
N GLY A 64 11.44 -6.54 -1.14
CA GLY A 64 12.69 -5.84 -0.89
C GLY A 64 12.63 -4.36 -1.13
N LEU A 65 11.44 -3.78 -1.15
CA LEU A 65 11.28 -2.36 -1.41
C LEU A 65 11.19 -1.60 -0.11
N PRO A 66 12.08 -0.65 0.13
CA PRO A 66 11.98 0.17 1.33
C PRO A 66 10.73 1.05 1.28
N ILE A 67 10.02 1.09 2.38
CA ILE A 67 8.84 1.94 2.49
C ILE A 67 9.30 3.31 2.93
N ILE A 68 8.96 4.32 2.15
CA ILE A 68 9.35 5.69 2.44
C ILE A 68 8.30 6.36 3.31
N SER A 69 7.05 6.17 2.97
CA SER A 69 5.98 6.78 3.76
C SER A 69 4.68 6.00 3.60
N LEU A 70 3.82 6.19 4.55
CA LEU A 70 2.49 5.60 4.55
C LEU A 70 1.52 6.69 4.95
N GLU A 71 0.53 6.92 4.12
CA GLU A 71 -0.39 8.00 4.35
C GLU A 71 -1.80 7.53 4.20
N ARG A 72 -2.65 7.94 5.11
CA ARG A 72 -4.07 7.71 4.96
C ARG A 72 -4.66 8.92 4.27
N VAL A 73 -5.19 8.68 3.10
CA VAL A 73 -5.67 9.77 2.27
C VAL A 73 -7.09 10.15 2.63
N GLU A 74 -7.85 9.18 3.16
CA GLU A 74 -9.23 9.47 3.41
C GLU A 74 -9.78 8.75 4.62
#